data_4ac8b0802f6c91dd3ef506f11ddf2da1
#
_entry.id   4ac8b0802f6c91dd3ef506f11ddf2da1
#
_cell.length_a   1.000
_cell.length_b   1.000
_cell.length_c   1.000
_cell.angle_alpha   90.00
_cell.angle_beta   90.00
_cell.angle_gamma   90.00
#
_symmetry.space_group_name_H-M   'P 1'
#
loop_
_entity.id
_entity.type
_entity.pdbx_description
1 polymer ?
#
loop_
_entity_poly.entity_id
_entity_poly.type
_entity_poly.pdbx_seq_one_letter_code
_entity_poly.pdbx_strand_id
1 'polypeptide(L)'
;DLFNYFRRETTEVNIGAVPLGGPNSIRVQSMTNTSTQDTQACVEQAKRIVDAGGEYVRLTTQGIKEAENLMNINIGLRSQGYMVPLVADVHFNPKVADVAAQYAEKVRINPGNYVDAARTFKKLEYTDEEYAQEIQKIHDRFVPFLNICKENHTAIRIGVNHGSLSDRIMSRYGAVSYTHLRAHETEL
;
A
#
# COMPACT_ATOMS: atom_id res chain seq x y z
N ASP A 1 7.09 -16.55 -25.83
CA ASP A 1 8.30 -17.00 -26.50
C ASP A 1 9.47 -16.91 -25.52
N LEU A 2 10.18 -18.04 -25.29
CA LEU A 2 11.32 -18.10 -24.36
C LEU A 2 12.51 -17.22 -24.80
N PHE A 3 12.57 -16.82 -26.05
CA PHE A 3 13.67 -16.07 -26.64
C PHE A 3 13.33 -14.61 -26.92
N ASN A 4 12.03 -14.23 -26.88
CA ASN A 4 11.56 -12.87 -27.16
C ASN A 4 10.68 -12.41 -26.00
N TYR A 5 11.27 -11.75 -25.01
CA TYR A 5 10.55 -11.17 -23.92
C TYR A 5 9.94 -9.82 -24.34
N PHE A 6 8.63 -9.75 -24.32
CA PHE A 6 7.91 -8.48 -24.47
C PHE A 6 7.37 -8.08 -23.09
N ARG A 7 7.85 -6.94 -22.61
CA ARG A 7 7.31 -6.37 -21.38
C ARG A 7 5.85 -5.96 -21.61
N ARG A 8 4.96 -6.42 -20.73
CA ARG A 8 3.57 -5.97 -20.75
C ARG A 8 3.51 -4.46 -20.57
N GLU A 9 2.67 -3.80 -21.35
CA GLU A 9 2.39 -2.38 -21.16
C GLU A 9 1.64 -2.18 -19.84
N THR A 10 2.09 -1.23 -19.05
CA THR A 10 1.51 -0.82 -17.79
C THR A 10 1.31 0.68 -17.76
N THR A 11 0.33 1.15 -17.00
CA THR A 11 0.13 2.58 -16.77
C THR A 11 1.29 3.14 -15.95
N GLU A 12 1.77 4.32 -16.31
CA GLU A 12 2.74 5.05 -15.51
C GLU A 12 2.04 5.67 -14.29
N VAL A 13 2.66 5.51 -13.13
CA VAL A 13 2.21 6.09 -11.86
C VAL A 13 3.35 6.88 -11.25
N ASN A 14 3.12 8.15 -10.98
CA ASN A 14 4.10 9.00 -10.32
C ASN A 14 4.07 8.77 -8.80
N ILE A 15 5.24 8.51 -8.21
CA ILE A 15 5.44 8.38 -6.77
C ILE A 15 6.44 9.46 -6.39
N GLY A 16 5.96 10.62 -5.98
CA GLY A 16 6.78 11.81 -5.92
C GLY A 16 7.42 12.10 -7.28
N ALA A 17 8.72 12.31 -7.30
CA ALA A 17 9.50 12.55 -8.53
C ALA A 17 9.97 11.27 -9.24
N VAL A 18 9.66 10.08 -8.72
CA VAL A 18 10.15 8.80 -9.26
C VAL A 18 8.98 8.03 -9.89
N PRO A 19 8.83 7.99 -11.22
CA PRO A 19 7.75 7.28 -11.89
C PRO A 19 7.94 5.77 -11.86
N LEU A 20 6.82 5.04 -11.77
CA LEU A 20 6.75 3.58 -11.78
C LEU A 20 5.84 3.11 -12.92
N GLY A 21 6.18 2.02 -13.59
CA GLY A 21 5.39 1.47 -14.69
C GLY A 21 5.67 2.16 -16.02
N GLY A 22 4.84 1.95 -17.03
CA GLY A 22 5.06 2.45 -18.37
C GLY A 22 6.43 2.02 -18.93
N PRO A 23 7.16 2.90 -19.61
CA PRO A 23 8.48 2.61 -20.16
C PRO A 23 9.61 2.66 -19.11
N ASN A 24 9.30 3.01 -17.86
CA ASN A 24 10.30 3.18 -16.82
C ASN A 24 10.96 1.86 -16.43
N SER A 25 12.20 1.91 -15.98
CA SER A 25 12.92 0.76 -15.43
C SER A 25 12.25 0.23 -14.15
N ILE A 26 12.55 -1.03 -13.81
CA ILE A 26 12.14 -1.61 -12.52
C ILE A 26 12.82 -0.81 -11.40
N ARG A 27 12.01 -0.43 -10.40
CA ARG A 27 12.47 0.37 -9.26
C ARG A 27 12.91 -0.48 -8.09
N VAL A 28 13.99 -0.05 -7.44
CA VAL A 28 14.52 -0.71 -6.25
C VAL A 28 13.87 -0.10 -4.99
N GLN A 29 13.20 -0.94 -4.21
CA GLN A 29 12.57 -0.55 -2.95
C GLN A 29 13.11 -1.41 -1.82
N SER A 30 13.47 -0.76 -0.70
CA SER A 30 13.76 -1.45 0.55
C SER A 30 12.87 -0.93 1.68
N MET A 31 12.85 -1.66 2.80
CA MET A 31 12.00 -1.35 3.94
C MET A 31 12.87 -1.13 5.18
N THR A 32 12.51 -0.13 5.99
CA THR A 32 13.14 0.08 7.29
C THR A 32 12.69 -0.99 8.28
N ASN A 33 13.55 -1.31 9.23
CA ASN A 33 13.26 -2.16 10.38
C ASN A 33 13.32 -1.40 11.72
N THR A 34 13.50 -0.09 11.66
CA THR A 34 13.42 0.81 12.82
C THR A 34 11.97 1.10 13.18
N SER A 35 11.73 1.49 14.43
CA SER A 35 10.42 2.03 14.82
C SER A 35 10.12 3.30 14.04
N THR A 36 8.98 3.37 13.36
CA THR A 36 8.58 4.57 12.61
C THR A 36 8.26 5.77 13.53
N GLN A 37 8.18 5.56 14.84
CA GLN A 37 8.10 6.64 15.83
C GLN A 37 9.48 7.26 16.16
N ASP A 38 10.58 6.60 15.80
CA ASP A 38 11.93 7.12 15.96
C ASP A 38 12.39 7.79 14.66
N THR A 39 12.20 9.10 14.61
CA THR A 39 12.54 9.92 13.43
C THR A 39 14.01 9.78 13.04
N GLN A 40 14.93 9.89 14.02
CA GLN A 40 16.37 9.87 13.73
C GLN A 40 16.81 8.52 13.19
N ALA A 41 16.41 7.43 13.82
CA ALA A 41 16.75 6.08 13.38
C ALA A 41 16.17 5.80 11.97
N CYS A 42 14.96 6.25 11.67
CA CYS A 42 14.35 6.12 10.35
C CYS A 42 15.11 6.92 9.29
N VAL A 43 15.48 8.16 9.57
CA VAL A 43 16.25 9.01 8.65
C VAL A 43 17.62 8.37 8.34
N GLU A 44 18.35 7.95 9.35
CA GLU A 44 19.67 7.31 9.15
C GLU A 44 19.56 5.98 8.39
N GLN A 45 18.54 5.19 8.63
CA GLN A 45 18.32 3.95 7.87
C GLN A 45 17.89 4.24 6.43
N ALA A 46 17.01 5.21 6.21
CA ALA A 46 16.58 5.61 4.88
C ALA A 46 17.76 6.11 4.02
N LYS A 47 18.67 6.90 4.60
CA LYS A 47 19.91 7.33 3.94
C LYS A 47 20.74 6.13 3.47
N ARG A 48 20.98 5.15 4.36
CA ARG A 48 21.73 3.93 4.00
C ARG A 48 21.06 3.15 2.85
N ILE A 49 19.73 3.11 2.83
CA ILE A 49 18.96 2.46 1.75
C ILE A 49 19.20 3.21 0.43
N VAL A 50 19.12 4.54 0.44
CA VAL A 50 19.34 5.37 -0.76
C VAL A 50 20.78 5.28 -1.23
N ASP A 51 21.74 5.36 -0.35
CA ASP A 51 23.18 5.28 -0.66
C ASP A 51 23.55 3.91 -1.24
N ALA A 52 22.77 2.86 -0.92
CA ALA A 52 22.88 1.53 -1.50
C ALA A 52 22.08 1.36 -2.82
N GLY A 53 21.49 2.42 -3.37
CA GLY A 53 20.76 2.41 -4.63
C GLY A 53 19.25 2.21 -4.51
N GLY A 54 18.68 2.35 -3.31
CA GLY A 54 17.23 2.33 -3.11
C GLY A 54 16.57 3.57 -3.69
N GLU A 55 15.52 3.38 -4.48
CA GLU A 55 14.75 4.45 -5.13
C GLU A 55 13.45 4.78 -4.37
N TYR A 56 12.99 3.87 -3.51
CA TYR A 56 11.89 4.05 -2.57
C TYR A 56 12.26 3.51 -1.20
N VAL A 57 11.80 4.19 -0.14
CA VAL A 57 11.94 3.71 1.24
C VAL A 57 10.56 3.42 1.81
N ARG A 58 10.32 2.18 2.22
CA ARG A 58 9.06 1.75 2.81
C ARG A 58 9.17 1.69 4.32
N LEU A 59 8.18 2.25 5.01
CA LEU A 59 8.09 2.28 6.47
C LEU A 59 6.80 1.61 6.95
N THR A 60 6.90 0.78 7.97
CA THR A 60 5.72 0.21 8.63
C THR A 60 4.93 1.32 9.34
N THR A 61 3.64 1.41 9.05
CA THR A 61 2.78 2.48 9.58
C THR A 61 1.51 1.84 10.13
N GLN A 62 1.56 1.44 11.41
CA GLN A 62 0.47 0.70 12.06
C GLN A 62 -0.50 1.60 12.81
N GLY A 63 -0.06 2.74 13.31
CA GLY A 63 -0.84 3.66 14.11
C GLY A 63 -0.76 5.11 13.63
N ILE A 64 -1.60 5.95 14.20
CA ILE A 64 -1.67 7.39 13.87
C ILE A 64 -0.34 8.09 14.17
N LYS A 65 0.33 7.75 15.27
CA LYS A 65 1.61 8.36 15.64
C LYS A 65 2.71 8.09 14.61
N GLU A 66 2.77 6.87 14.08
CA GLU A 66 3.68 6.50 12.99
C GLU A 66 3.34 7.27 11.71
N ALA A 67 2.05 7.41 11.38
CA ALA A 67 1.60 8.15 10.21
C ALA A 67 1.94 9.65 10.31
N GLU A 68 1.70 10.27 11.45
CA GLU A 68 2.07 11.67 11.71
C GLU A 68 3.58 11.88 11.67
N ASN A 69 4.36 10.91 12.19
CA ASN A 69 5.82 11.01 12.22
C ASN A 69 6.46 10.88 10.83
N LEU A 70 5.75 10.38 9.82
CA LEU A 70 6.22 10.42 8.43
C LEU A 70 6.58 11.84 7.97
N MET A 71 5.84 12.84 8.45
CA MET A 71 6.16 14.26 8.20
C MET A 71 7.57 14.60 8.70
N ASN A 72 7.88 14.26 9.95
CA ASN A 72 9.20 14.56 10.54
C ASN A 72 10.33 13.80 9.84
N ILE A 73 10.11 12.53 9.48
CA ILE A 73 11.06 11.73 8.72
C ILE A 73 11.31 12.35 7.34
N ASN A 74 10.25 12.79 6.67
CA ASN A 74 10.34 13.45 5.37
C ASN A 74 11.14 14.76 5.47
N ILE A 75 10.83 15.61 6.44
CA ILE A 75 11.58 16.87 6.71
C ILE A 75 13.06 16.55 6.99
N GLY A 76 13.32 15.57 7.84
CA GLY A 76 14.69 15.15 8.19
C GLY A 76 15.51 14.67 6.99
N LEU A 77 14.91 13.95 6.06
CA LEU A 77 15.55 13.53 4.80
C LEU A 77 15.77 14.71 3.85
N ARG A 78 14.74 15.52 3.62
CA ARG A 78 14.81 16.69 2.70
C ARG A 78 15.85 17.70 3.15
N SER A 79 15.95 17.98 4.46
CA SER A 79 16.96 18.89 5.02
C SER A 79 18.40 18.44 4.80
N GLN A 80 18.61 17.14 4.54
CA GLN A 80 19.91 16.53 4.25
C GLN A 80 20.11 16.24 2.75
N GLY A 81 19.19 16.70 1.87
CA GLY A 81 19.30 16.56 0.42
C GLY A 81 18.77 15.22 -0.13
N TYR A 82 18.19 14.35 0.69
CA TYR A 82 17.62 13.09 0.25
C TYR A 82 16.17 13.27 -0.21
N MET A 83 15.93 13.13 -1.51
CA MET A 83 14.61 13.35 -2.14
C MET A 83 13.85 12.04 -2.42
N VAL A 84 14.23 10.95 -1.75
CA VAL A 84 13.61 9.64 -1.93
C VAL A 84 12.14 9.65 -1.53
N PRO A 85 11.21 9.09 -2.33
CA PRO A 85 9.83 8.93 -1.94
C PRO A 85 9.65 7.93 -0.79
N LEU A 86 8.82 8.30 0.17
CA LEU A 86 8.43 7.43 1.28
C LEU A 86 7.17 6.64 0.92
N VAL A 87 7.17 5.37 1.30
CA VAL A 87 6.04 4.46 1.12
C VAL A 87 5.52 4.03 2.48
N ALA A 88 4.35 4.51 2.86
CA ALA A 88 3.68 4.10 4.09
C ALA A 88 3.02 2.73 3.91
N ASP A 89 3.38 1.77 4.75
CA ASP A 89 2.79 0.44 4.75
C ASP A 89 1.72 0.32 5.82
N VAL A 90 0.49 0.62 5.44
CA VAL A 90 -0.67 0.59 6.34
C VAL A 90 -1.41 -0.74 6.20
N HIS A 91 -1.65 -1.43 7.33
CA HIS A 91 -2.23 -2.76 7.30
C HIS A 91 -3.73 -2.82 7.60
N PHE A 92 -4.19 -2.30 8.73
CA PHE A 92 -5.53 -2.64 9.25
C PHE A 92 -6.41 -1.45 9.61
N ASN A 93 -5.89 -0.24 9.65
CA ASN A 93 -6.65 0.91 10.13
C ASN A 93 -6.81 1.98 9.03
N PRO A 94 -8.02 2.16 8.50
CA PRO A 94 -8.29 3.16 7.46
C PRO A 94 -7.92 4.60 7.85
N LYS A 95 -8.10 4.98 9.12
CA LYS A 95 -7.74 6.32 9.61
C LYS A 95 -6.24 6.58 9.54
N VAL A 96 -5.41 5.53 9.72
CA VAL A 96 -3.95 5.63 9.57
C VAL A 96 -3.59 5.90 8.11
N ALA A 97 -4.30 5.28 7.17
CA ALA A 97 -4.08 5.51 5.74
C ALA A 97 -4.42 6.96 5.35
N ASP A 98 -5.52 7.52 5.90
CA ASP A 98 -5.91 8.92 5.65
C ASP A 98 -4.83 9.91 6.09
N VAL A 99 -4.23 9.68 7.27
CA VAL A 99 -3.13 10.52 7.79
C VAL A 99 -1.85 10.30 6.99
N ALA A 100 -1.47 9.05 6.74
CA ALA A 100 -0.27 8.71 5.99
C ALA A 100 -0.27 9.29 4.57
N ALA A 101 -1.45 9.35 3.93
CA ALA A 101 -1.61 9.91 2.58
C ALA A 101 -1.27 11.41 2.49
N GLN A 102 -1.21 12.12 3.62
CA GLN A 102 -0.84 13.53 3.66
C GLN A 102 0.69 13.75 3.70
N TYR A 103 1.46 12.71 4.08
CA TYR A 103 2.88 12.85 4.37
C TYR A 103 3.79 11.87 3.61
N ALA A 104 3.23 10.87 2.95
CA ALA A 104 3.97 9.92 2.14
C ALA A 104 3.61 10.05 0.67
N GLU A 105 4.55 9.83 -0.23
CA GLU A 105 4.32 9.86 -1.67
C GLU A 105 3.58 8.62 -2.17
N LYS A 106 3.52 7.56 -1.34
CA LYS A 106 2.74 6.36 -1.65
C LYS A 106 2.23 5.70 -0.38
N VAL A 107 1.00 5.23 -0.42
CA VAL A 107 0.39 4.43 0.67
C VAL A 107 0.02 3.04 0.15
N ARG A 108 0.46 2.00 0.86
CA ARG A 108 0.00 0.63 0.63
C ARG A 108 -1.13 0.31 1.59
N ILE A 109 -2.23 -0.14 1.05
CA ILE A 109 -3.41 -0.59 1.81
C ILE A 109 -3.84 -1.99 1.37
N ASN A 110 -4.67 -2.63 2.19
CA ASN A 110 -5.39 -3.84 1.83
C ASN A 110 -6.91 -3.57 1.89
N PRO A 111 -7.58 -3.36 0.75
CA PRO A 111 -9.00 -3.04 0.73
C PRO A 111 -9.88 -4.13 1.34
N GLY A 112 -9.46 -5.39 1.28
CA GLY A 112 -10.19 -6.51 1.88
C GLY A 112 -10.31 -6.43 3.39
N ASN A 113 -9.39 -5.71 4.07
CA ASN A 113 -9.42 -5.48 5.52
C ASN A 113 -9.75 -4.03 5.87
N TYR A 114 -10.19 -3.23 4.90
CA TYR A 114 -10.32 -1.79 5.07
C TYR A 114 -11.53 -1.40 5.92
N VAL A 115 -12.60 -2.17 5.83
CA VAL A 115 -13.85 -1.98 6.57
C VAL A 115 -14.18 -3.20 7.42
N ASP A 116 -13.78 -4.38 6.98
CA ASP A 116 -14.04 -5.63 7.66
C ASP A 116 -13.19 -5.74 8.95
N ALA A 117 -13.74 -6.36 9.96
CA ALA A 117 -13.00 -6.74 11.17
C ALA A 117 -11.83 -7.68 10.82
N ALA A 118 -10.85 -7.74 11.72
CA ALA A 118 -9.76 -8.71 11.58
C ALA A 118 -10.33 -10.12 11.37
N ARG A 119 -9.67 -10.91 10.53
CA ARG A 119 -10.09 -12.26 10.17
C ARG A 119 -10.28 -13.12 11.42
N THR A 120 -11.48 -13.68 11.59
CA THR A 120 -11.85 -14.56 12.71
C THR A 120 -11.95 -16.03 12.30
N PHE A 121 -11.73 -16.34 11.01
CA PHE A 121 -11.86 -17.67 10.40
C PHE A 121 -13.27 -18.26 10.51
N LYS A 122 -14.28 -17.40 10.60
CA LYS A 122 -15.69 -17.80 10.61
C LYS A 122 -16.23 -17.86 9.19
N LYS A 123 -17.06 -18.87 8.93
CA LYS A 123 -17.88 -18.90 7.72
C LYS A 123 -19.03 -17.92 7.90
N LEU A 124 -19.15 -16.98 6.98
CA LEU A 124 -20.22 -16.00 6.92
C LEU A 124 -21.13 -16.35 5.73
N GLU A 125 -22.42 -16.39 5.97
CA GLU A 125 -23.41 -16.60 4.91
C GLU A 125 -24.13 -15.29 4.65
N TYR A 126 -24.06 -14.84 3.39
CA TYR A 126 -24.71 -13.61 2.93
C TYR A 126 -25.60 -13.94 1.74
N THR A 127 -26.76 -13.32 1.66
CA THR A 127 -27.51 -13.20 0.41
C THR A 127 -26.74 -12.28 -0.55
N ASP A 128 -27.13 -12.26 -1.83
CA ASP A 128 -26.50 -11.36 -2.80
C ASP A 128 -26.73 -9.88 -2.46
N GLU A 129 -27.89 -9.56 -1.92
CA GLU A 129 -28.25 -8.22 -1.46
C GLU A 129 -27.43 -7.78 -0.26
N GLU A 130 -27.27 -8.65 0.73
CA GLU A 130 -26.43 -8.37 1.92
C GLU A 130 -24.95 -8.21 1.51
N TYR A 131 -24.47 -9.06 0.60
CA TYR A 131 -23.11 -8.93 0.09
C TYR A 131 -22.87 -7.61 -0.64
N ALA A 132 -23.86 -7.17 -1.46
CA ALA A 132 -23.79 -5.88 -2.14
C ALA A 132 -23.74 -4.71 -1.14
N GLN A 133 -24.48 -4.79 -0.03
CA GLN A 133 -24.41 -3.78 1.04
C GLN A 133 -23.05 -3.73 1.70
N GLU A 134 -22.40 -4.89 1.92
CA GLU A 134 -21.02 -4.93 2.46
C GLU A 134 -20.00 -4.30 1.49
N ILE A 135 -20.18 -4.52 0.19
CA ILE A 135 -19.36 -3.84 -0.83
C ILE A 135 -19.59 -2.33 -0.81
N GLN A 136 -20.85 -1.89 -0.65
CA GLN A 136 -21.14 -0.46 -0.56
C GLN A 136 -20.45 0.20 0.65
N LYS A 137 -20.39 -0.45 1.80
CA LYS A 137 -19.65 0.07 2.97
C LYS A 137 -18.16 0.27 2.67
N ILE A 138 -17.54 -0.64 1.89
CA ILE A 138 -16.15 -0.46 1.45
C ILE A 138 -16.03 0.77 0.55
N HIS A 139 -16.91 0.90 -0.44
CA HIS A 139 -16.97 2.05 -1.32
C HIS A 139 -17.07 3.37 -0.54
N ASP A 140 -18.03 3.47 0.37
CA ASP A 140 -18.30 4.67 1.16
C ASP A 140 -17.12 5.08 2.04
N ARG A 141 -16.32 4.12 2.50
CA ARG A 141 -15.11 4.39 3.29
C ARG A 141 -13.88 4.64 2.40
N PHE A 142 -13.82 4.03 1.22
CA PHE A 142 -12.66 4.11 0.36
C PHE A 142 -12.61 5.39 -0.47
N VAL A 143 -13.76 5.87 -0.94
CA VAL A 143 -13.82 7.09 -1.76
C VAL A 143 -13.26 8.33 -1.05
N PRO A 144 -13.56 8.61 0.24
CA PRO A 144 -12.91 9.70 0.96
C PRO A 144 -11.38 9.58 1.00
N PHE A 145 -10.84 8.39 1.19
CA PHE A 145 -9.40 8.15 1.15
C PHE A 145 -8.80 8.43 -0.23
N LEU A 146 -9.50 8.02 -1.31
CA LEU A 146 -9.06 8.34 -2.69
C LEU A 146 -8.98 9.85 -2.91
N ASN A 147 -9.94 10.61 -2.37
CA ASN A 147 -9.92 12.07 -2.48
C ASN A 147 -8.72 12.69 -1.75
N ILE A 148 -8.41 12.22 -0.53
CA ILE A 148 -7.21 12.65 0.20
C ILE A 148 -5.95 12.35 -0.61
N CYS A 149 -5.83 11.14 -1.17
CA CYS A 149 -4.70 10.78 -2.01
C CYS A 149 -4.59 11.65 -3.26
N LYS A 150 -5.72 11.97 -3.90
CA LYS A 150 -5.77 12.85 -5.07
C LYS A 150 -5.33 14.27 -4.75
N GLU A 151 -5.79 14.82 -3.64
CA GLU A 151 -5.42 16.17 -3.16
C GLU A 151 -3.93 16.28 -2.83
N ASN A 152 -3.35 15.23 -2.26
CA ASN A 152 -1.94 15.20 -1.85
C ASN A 152 -1.01 14.59 -2.91
N HIS A 153 -1.52 14.22 -4.09
CA HIS A 153 -0.75 13.54 -5.14
C HIS A 153 -0.08 12.25 -4.68
N THR A 154 -0.72 11.54 -3.75
CA THR A 154 -0.20 10.31 -3.15
C THR A 154 -0.64 9.11 -3.98
N ALA A 155 0.32 8.32 -4.42
CA ALA A 155 0.06 7.07 -5.12
C ALA A 155 -0.49 6.00 -4.16
N ILE A 156 -1.31 5.09 -4.68
CA ILE A 156 -1.91 4.01 -3.88
C ILE A 156 -1.39 2.66 -4.40
N ARG A 157 -0.94 1.82 -3.48
CA ARG A 157 -0.70 0.41 -3.74
C ARG A 157 -1.78 -0.43 -3.09
N ILE A 158 -2.52 -1.15 -3.88
CA ILE A 158 -3.43 -2.20 -3.39
C ILE A 158 -2.60 -3.45 -3.17
N GLY A 159 -2.37 -3.78 -1.88
CA GLY A 159 -1.57 -4.93 -1.46
C GLY A 159 -2.46 -5.98 -0.82
N VAL A 160 -2.78 -7.04 -1.57
CA VAL A 160 -3.61 -8.15 -1.10
C VAL A 160 -2.75 -9.41 -1.00
N ASN A 161 -2.96 -10.22 0.03
CA ASN A 161 -2.46 -11.57 0.09
C ASN A 161 -3.52 -12.50 0.70
N HIS A 162 -3.41 -13.80 0.44
CA HIS A 162 -4.40 -14.77 0.87
C HIS A 162 -4.61 -14.80 2.40
N GLY A 163 -3.54 -14.69 3.15
CA GLY A 163 -3.60 -14.73 4.63
C GLY A 163 -4.34 -13.55 5.26
N SER A 164 -4.51 -12.46 4.51
CA SER A 164 -5.16 -11.23 5.00
C SER A 164 -6.49 -10.92 4.31
N LEU A 165 -7.06 -11.84 3.55
CA LEU A 165 -8.41 -11.69 3.01
C LEU A 165 -9.44 -11.76 4.14
N SER A 166 -10.49 -10.94 4.06
CA SER A 166 -11.58 -10.95 5.05
C SER A 166 -12.40 -12.25 5.01
N ASP A 167 -13.01 -12.60 6.14
CA ASP A 167 -13.90 -13.76 6.23
C ASP A 167 -15.05 -13.68 5.22
N ARG A 168 -15.53 -12.48 4.90
CA ARG A 168 -16.58 -12.24 3.90
C ARG A 168 -16.15 -12.70 2.50
N ILE A 169 -14.95 -12.36 2.07
CA ILE A 169 -14.40 -12.76 0.77
C ILE A 169 -14.16 -14.27 0.78
N MET A 170 -13.55 -14.79 1.83
CA MET A 170 -13.24 -16.23 1.95
C MET A 170 -14.49 -17.09 1.99
N SER A 171 -15.56 -16.62 2.63
CA SER A 171 -16.84 -17.35 2.72
C SER A 171 -17.55 -17.42 1.37
N ARG A 172 -17.46 -16.36 0.55
CA ARG A 172 -18.13 -16.32 -0.75
C ARG A 172 -17.36 -17.07 -1.84
N TYR A 173 -16.04 -16.90 -1.90
CA TYR A 173 -15.23 -17.41 -2.98
C TYR A 173 -14.42 -18.66 -2.61
N GLY A 174 -14.23 -18.94 -1.32
CA GLY A 174 -13.53 -20.10 -0.81
C GLY A 174 -12.05 -20.17 -1.22
N ALA A 175 -11.45 -21.34 -1.00
CA ALA A 175 -10.06 -21.58 -1.38
C ALA A 175 -9.82 -21.60 -2.91
N VAL A 176 -10.87 -21.81 -3.69
CA VAL A 176 -10.79 -21.83 -5.17
C VAL A 176 -10.50 -20.45 -5.73
N SER A 177 -10.99 -19.38 -5.06
CA SER A 177 -10.72 -18.02 -5.49
C SER A 177 -9.25 -17.60 -5.28
N TYR A 178 -8.52 -18.27 -4.39
CA TYR A 178 -7.08 -18.01 -4.22
C TYR A 178 -6.27 -18.38 -5.46
N THR A 179 -6.53 -19.54 -6.04
CA THR A 179 -5.91 -19.94 -7.30
C THR A 179 -6.34 -19.03 -8.46
N HIS A 180 -7.57 -18.54 -8.45
CA HIS A 180 -8.07 -17.57 -9.43
C HIS A 180 -7.45 -16.19 -9.26
N LEU A 181 -7.41 -15.65 -8.03
CA LEU A 181 -6.77 -14.37 -7.74
C LEU A 181 -5.27 -14.41 -8.03
N ARG A 182 -4.59 -15.51 -7.72
CA ARG A 182 -3.17 -15.68 -8.01
C ARG A 182 -2.89 -15.87 -9.50
N ALA A 183 -3.77 -16.54 -10.23
CA ALA A 183 -3.70 -16.61 -11.68
C ALA A 183 -3.85 -15.23 -12.31
N HIS A 184 -4.79 -14.41 -11.81
CA HIS A 184 -4.94 -13.02 -12.23
C HIS A 184 -3.76 -12.12 -11.82
N GLU A 185 -3.12 -12.33 -10.66
CA GLU A 185 -1.89 -11.61 -10.26
C GLU A 185 -0.68 -12.00 -11.12
N THR A 186 -0.65 -13.20 -11.68
CA THR A 186 0.43 -13.66 -12.58
C THR A 186 0.16 -13.36 -14.05
N GLU A 187 -1.09 -13.10 -14.43
CA GLU A 187 -1.48 -12.64 -15.76
C GLU A 187 -1.56 -11.11 -15.87
N LEU A 188 -1.51 -10.43 -14.74
CA LEU A 188 -1.43 -8.99 -14.63
C LEU A 188 0.00 -8.58 -14.31
#